data_9d8496ee679e05178f8a3c11b654320b
#
_entry.id   9d8496ee679e05178f8a3c11b654320b
#
_cell.length_a   1.000
_cell.length_b   1.000
_cell.length_c   1.000
_cell.angle_alpha   90.00
_cell.angle_beta   90.00
_cell.angle_gamma   90.00
#
_symmetry.space_group_name_H-M   'P 1'
#
loop_
_entity.id
_entity.type
_entity.pdbx_description
1 polymer ?
#
loop_
_entity_poly.entity_id
_entity_poly.type
_entity_poly.pdbx_seq_one_letter_code
_entity_poly.pdbx_strand_id
1 'polypeptide(L)'
;MSQALRRKSGEKSWECLQNRKFNIITRESENRLLHYLEFTHFVRQPVSCFLCNTYPQCIRRFRSLHREKTGRKRYMLRELLDNVREKAPLIQNITNYVAANDCANITLACGASPIMSDCKEEAEDMSRICWGLNINMGTLNPRKAETMVLAGRCYNEKNKPVILDPVGVGASGYRKALAAELMKNIKFQAIKGNISEIRSLITGGTGSRGVDADQGEAVTEENLKSYIEMAQDFAKETGAVILITGAIDIAADSSRAFAVRGGHETMSRITGCGCMLGSLLAAFEGANPEKSLEAAAAAAAAMSLCGERACRRMVKEQAGNASCRTWLIDEMYKLSGEELEKGADYELYEKGHVVICRH
;
A
#
# COMPACT_ATOMS: atom_id res chain seq x y z
N MET A 1 34.63 6.83 71.97
CA MET A 1 34.69 7.39 70.62
C MET A 1 35.52 6.47 69.70
N SER A 2 35.10 5.29 69.31
CA SER A 2 35.88 4.47 68.37
C SER A 2 35.13 3.25 67.79
N GLN A 3 33.82 3.25 67.65
CA GLN A 3 33.12 2.15 66.98
C GLN A 3 32.10 2.60 65.94
N ALA A 4 31.88 3.90 65.77
CA ALA A 4 30.88 4.41 64.84
C ALA A 4 31.43 4.77 63.41
N LEU A 5 32.76 4.79 63.24
CA LEU A 5 33.42 5.23 62.00
C LEU A 5 33.87 4.09 61.07
N ARG A 6 33.76 2.80 61.49
CA ARG A 6 34.15 1.66 60.67
C ARG A 6 32.99 1.00 59.86
N ARG A 7 31.72 1.38 60.12
CA ARG A 7 30.57 0.80 59.39
C ARG A 7 30.19 1.58 58.13
N LYS A 8 30.58 2.85 57.96
CA LYS A 8 30.20 3.66 56.80
C LYS A 8 31.11 3.51 55.57
N SER A 9 32.30 2.94 55.69
CA SER A 9 33.21 2.75 54.55
C SER A 9 33.03 1.38 53.86
N GLY A 10 32.45 0.38 54.54
CA GLY A 10 32.22 -0.93 54.01
C GLY A 10 30.96 -1.03 53.10
N GLU A 11 29.91 -0.31 53.44
CA GLU A 11 28.66 -0.37 52.67
C GLU A 11 28.78 0.35 51.33
N LYS A 12 29.51 1.46 51.25
CA LYS A 12 29.73 2.16 49.94
C LYS A 12 30.61 1.36 48.98
N SER A 13 31.51 0.52 49.46
CA SER A 13 32.35 -0.32 48.60
C SER A 13 31.62 -1.54 48.09
N TRP A 14 30.67 -2.08 48.83
CA TRP A 14 29.87 -3.22 48.44
C TRP A 14 28.78 -2.84 47.42
N GLU A 15 28.11 -1.71 47.56
CA GLU A 15 27.19 -1.16 46.58
C GLU A 15 27.88 -0.84 45.24
N CYS A 16 29.10 -0.27 45.30
CA CYS A 16 29.87 0.02 44.07
C CYS A 16 30.36 -1.25 43.38
N LEU A 17 30.71 -2.33 44.14
CA LEU A 17 31.10 -3.63 43.58
C LEU A 17 29.89 -4.43 43.05
N GLN A 18 28.75 -4.38 43.74
CA GLN A 18 27.53 -4.99 43.25
C GLN A 18 27.03 -4.30 41.97
N ASN A 19 27.04 -2.99 41.90
CA ASN A 19 26.66 -2.25 40.69
C ASN A 19 27.64 -2.48 39.50
N ARG A 20 28.95 -2.64 39.77
CA ARG A 20 29.91 -3.04 38.72
C ARG A 20 29.75 -4.48 38.28
N LYS A 21 29.52 -5.42 39.18
CA LYS A 21 29.25 -6.83 38.82
C LYS A 21 27.92 -6.97 38.09
N PHE A 22 26.87 -6.24 38.50
CA PHE A 22 25.58 -6.24 37.80
C PHE A 22 25.70 -5.66 36.42
N ASN A 23 26.44 -4.55 36.21
CA ASN A 23 26.67 -3.99 34.88
C ASN A 23 27.56 -4.86 33.97
N ILE A 24 28.47 -5.65 34.54
CA ILE A 24 29.29 -6.59 33.76
C ILE A 24 28.45 -7.81 33.37
N ILE A 25 27.62 -8.33 34.27
CA ILE A 25 26.72 -9.49 33.98
C ILE A 25 25.65 -9.09 32.95
N THR A 26 25.10 -7.89 33.02
CA THR A 26 24.13 -7.38 32.01
C THR A 26 24.79 -7.16 30.66
N ARG A 27 26.00 -6.64 30.58
CA ARG A 27 26.74 -6.47 29.32
C ARG A 27 27.13 -7.81 28.66
N GLU A 28 27.51 -8.78 29.47
CA GLU A 28 27.89 -10.13 28.97
C GLU A 28 26.67 -10.94 28.53
N SER A 29 25.53 -10.81 29.21
CA SER A 29 24.27 -11.40 28.81
C SER A 29 23.65 -10.69 27.59
N GLU A 30 23.80 -9.35 27.47
CA GLU A 30 23.42 -8.61 26.27
C GLU A 30 24.23 -9.03 25.03
N ASN A 31 25.54 -9.23 25.17
CA ASN A 31 26.38 -9.71 24.07
C ASN A 31 26.09 -11.17 23.70
N ARG A 32 25.81 -12.05 24.66
CA ARG A 32 25.40 -13.43 24.38
C ARG A 32 24.01 -13.49 23.75
N LEU A 33 23.08 -12.64 24.16
CA LEU A 33 21.75 -12.53 23.57
C LEU A 33 21.83 -12.00 22.12
N LEU A 34 22.70 -11.01 21.86
CA LEU A 34 23.00 -10.49 20.54
C LEU A 34 23.55 -11.58 19.61
N HIS A 35 24.55 -12.33 20.04
CA HIS A 35 25.09 -13.46 19.27
C HIS A 35 24.07 -14.59 19.06
N TYR A 36 23.22 -14.88 20.03
CA TYR A 36 22.18 -15.88 19.91
C TYR A 36 21.07 -15.44 18.94
N LEU A 37 20.67 -14.17 18.97
CA LEU A 37 19.67 -13.62 18.06
C LEU A 37 20.22 -13.49 16.61
N GLU A 38 21.48 -13.16 16.43
CA GLU A 38 22.16 -13.20 15.13
C GLU A 38 22.24 -14.65 14.58
N PHE A 39 22.52 -15.63 15.45
CA PHE A 39 22.58 -17.03 15.06
C PHE A 39 21.20 -17.62 14.72
N THR A 40 20.14 -17.27 15.46
CA THR A 40 18.78 -17.75 15.20
C THR A 40 18.16 -17.08 13.97
N HIS A 41 18.57 -15.87 13.61
CA HIS A 41 18.19 -15.23 12.36
C HIS A 41 18.79 -15.96 11.14
N PHE A 42 19.95 -16.57 11.30
CA PHE A 42 20.61 -17.37 10.26
C PHE A 42 19.97 -18.76 10.08
N VAL A 43 19.38 -19.34 11.14
CA VAL A 43 18.90 -20.76 11.15
C VAL A 43 17.39 -20.89 10.90
N ARG A 44 16.60 -19.79 10.70
CA ARG A 44 15.16 -19.81 10.36
C ARG A 44 14.27 -20.68 11.27
N GLN A 45 14.48 -20.71 12.59
CA GLN A 45 13.52 -21.36 13.49
C GLN A 45 12.74 -20.32 14.31
N PRO A 46 11.40 -20.50 14.48
CA PRO A 46 10.61 -19.65 15.36
C PRO A 46 11.02 -19.90 16.81
N VAL A 47 11.76 -18.97 17.39
CA VAL A 47 12.06 -18.97 18.82
C VAL A 47 10.79 -18.62 19.57
N SER A 48 10.13 -19.62 20.13
CA SER A 48 8.95 -19.45 20.97
C SER A 48 9.23 -18.49 22.13
N CYS A 49 8.32 -17.64 22.35
CA CYS A 49 8.10 -16.45 23.14
C CYS A 49 8.58 -16.40 24.63
N PHE A 50 9.48 -17.27 25.09
CA PHE A 50 9.94 -17.25 26.48
C PHE A 50 10.87 -16.04 26.78
N LEU A 51 11.72 -15.67 25.83
CA LEU A 51 12.65 -14.53 25.98
C LEU A 51 11.95 -13.17 25.86
N CYS A 52 10.82 -13.08 25.16
CA CYS A 52 10.05 -11.85 25.00
C CYS A 52 9.44 -11.38 26.33
N ASN A 53 9.03 -12.31 27.19
CA ASN A 53 8.42 -11.98 28.48
C ASN A 53 9.44 -11.64 29.57
N THR A 54 10.67 -12.16 29.45
CA THR A 54 11.69 -12.01 30.50
C THR A 54 12.54 -10.74 30.33
N TYR A 55 12.71 -10.24 29.10
CA TYR A 55 13.57 -9.07 28.82
C TYR A 55 12.97 -8.09 27.81
N PRO A 56 11.82 -7.49 28.09
CA PRO A 56 11.14 -6.59 27.12
C PRO A 56 11.94 -5.31 26.79
N GLN A 57 12.78 -4.84 27.71
CA GLN A 57 13.62 -3.67 27.48
C GLN A 57 14.82 -3.96 26.58
N CYS A 58 15.43 -5.14 26.68
CA CYS A 58 16.53 -5.57 25.81
C CYS A 58 16.05 -5.75 24.37
N ILE A 59 14.85 -6.29 24.18
CA ILE A 59 14.25 -6.44 22.85
C ILE A 59 13.90 -5.07 22.23
N ARG A 60 13.37 -4.12 23.02
CA ARG A 60 13.13 -2.75 22.53
C ARG A 60 14.44 -2.07 22.13
N ARG A 61 15.50 -2.21 22.91
CA ARG A 61 16.82 -1.64 22.63
C ARG A 61 17.50 -2.34 21.45
N PHE A 62 17.37 -3.67 21.32
CA PHE A 62 17.85 -4.41 20.15
C PHE A 62 17.13 -3.95 18.86
N ARG A 63 15.80 -3.81 18.91
CA ARG A 63 15.02 -3.28 17.80
C ARG A 63 15.42 -1.84 17.44
N SER A 64 15.73 -0.99 18.44
CA SER A 64 16.22 0.38 18.27
C SER A 64 17.63 0.40 17.63
N LEU A 65 18.56 -0.40 18.15
CA LEU A 65 19.95 -0.47 17.63
C LEU A 65 20.04 -1.11 16.23
N HIS A 66 19.18 -2.09 15.95
CA HIS A 66 19.07 -2.68 14.61
C HIS A 66 18.47 -1.69 13.62
N ARG A 67 17.55 -0.84 14.06
CA ARG A 67 16.98 0.29 13.32
C ARG A 67 18.01 1.35 12.95
N GLU A 68 18.96 1.67 13.86
CA GLU A 68 20.04 2.63 13.61
C GLU A 68 21.15 2.09 12.70
N LYS A 69 21.50 0.80 12.81
CA LYS A 69 22.58 0.17 12.02
C LYS A 69 22.22 -0.13 10.56
N THR A 70 20.92 -0.27 10.24
CA THR A 70 20.51 -0.67 8.89
C THR A 70 20.28 0.49 7.93
N GLY A 71 20.41 1.76 8.36
CA GLY A 71 20.23 2.94 7.47
C GLY A 71 18.91 2.94 6.71
N ARG A 72 17.85 2.30 7.26
CA ARG A 72 16.58 2.06 6.57
C ARG A 72 15.94 3.40 6.20
N LYS A 73 15.80 3.67 4.92
CA LYS A 73 14.92 4.73 4.41
C LYS A 73 13.55 4.52 5.03
N ARG A 74 13.12 5.45 5.87
CA ARG A 74 11.74 5.50 6.38
C ARG A 74 10.89 5.90 5.17
N TYR A 75 10.01 5.01 4.73
CA TYR A 75 9.06 5.36 3.67
C TYR A 75 8.04 6.30 4.31
N MET A 76 8.03 7.54 3.86
CA MET A 76 7.17 8.59 4.42
C MET A 76 5.90 8.65 3.57
N LEU A 77 4.89 7.85 3.92
CA LEU A 77 3.55 7.93 3.33
C LEU A 77 2.94 9.32 3.54
N ARG A 78 3.33 9.99 4.62
CA ARG A 78 2.99 11.36 4.91
C ARG A 78 3.28 12.30 3.74
N GLU A 79 4.51 12.31 3.25
CA GLU A 79 4.95 13.20 2.17
C GLU A 79 4.09 13.03 0.92
N LEU A 80 3.66 11.80 0.62
CA LEU A 80 2.91 11.49 -0.59
C LEU A 80 1.50 12.07 -0.56
N LEU A 81 0.82 12.02 0.59
CA LEU A 81 -0.48 12.67 0.76
C LEU A 81 -0.35 14.20 0.87
N ASP A 82 0.68 14.68 1.60
CA ASP A 82 0.95 16.11 1.72
C ASP A 82 1.21 16.72 0.31
N ASN A 83 1.95 16.02 -0.57
CA ASN A 83 2.16 16.42 -1.97
C ASN A 83 0.86 16.48 -2.79
N VAL A 84 -0.07 15.51 -2.60
CA VAL A 84 -1.38 15.57 -3.27
C VAL A 84 -2.13 16.85 -2.90
N ARG A 85 -2.14 17.19 -1.62
CA ARG A 85 -2.85 18.37 -1.11
C ARG A 85 -2.20 19.70 -1.51
N GLU A 86 -0.87 19.75 -1.48
CA GLU A 86 -0.11 20.93 -1.86
C GLU A 86 -0.23 21.24 -3.36
N LYS A 87 -0.10 20.19 -4.19
CA LYS A 87 -0.10 20.34 -5.65
C LYS A 87 -1.50 20.35 -6.25
N ALA A 88 -2.51 19.82 -5.55
CA ALA A 88 -3.90 19.70 -5.97
C ALA A 88 -4.05 19.22 -7.44
N PRO A 89 -3.45 18.07 -7.84
CA PRO A 89 -3.37 17.67 -9.23
C PRO A 89 -4.75 17.50 -9.86
N LEU A 90 -4.92 17.99 -11.09
CA LEU A 90 -6.13 17.80 -11.88
C LEU A 90 -6.09 16.41 -12.53
N ILE A 91 -7.08 15.55 -12.26
CA ILE A 91 -7.11 14.16 -12.69
C ILE A 91 -8.30 13.91 -13.60
N GLN A 92 -8.02 13.46 -14.81
CA GLN A 92 -9.08 12.98 -15.71
C GLN A 92 -9.49 11.58 -15.32
N ASN A 93 -10.80 11.35 -15.21
CA ASN A 93 -11.38 10.03 -14.97
C ASN A 93 -12.27 9.62 -16.14
N ILE A 94 -11.82 8.61 -16.91
CA ILE A 94 -12.68 7.85 -17.81
C ILE A 94 -13.15 6.66 -16.99
N THR A 95 -14.27 6.84 -16.28
CA THR A 95 -14.74 5.84 -15.31
C THR A 95 -16.16 5.35 -15.64
N ASN A 96 -16.68 4.46 -14.83
CA ASN A 96 -18.03 3.93 -14.96
C ASN A 96 -19.07 4.82 -14.29
N TYR A 97 -20.29 4.84 -14.84
CA TYR A 97 -21.36 5.72 -14.33
C TYR A 97 -21.92 5.27 -12.98
N VAL A 98 -21.64 4.04 -12.53
CA VAL A 98 -22.06 3.54 -11.21
C VAL A 98 -21.27 4.22 -10.10
N ALA A 99 -19.96 4.44 -10.32
CA ALA A 99 -19.05 4.98 -9.32
C ALA A 99 -18.59 6.42 -9.61
N ALA A 100 -19.00 7.03 -10.72
CA ALA A 100 -18.47 8.33 -11.17
C ALA A 100 -18.55 9.42 -10.09
N ASN A 101 -19.69 9.54 -9.41
CA ASN A 101 -19.87 10.54 -8.35
C ASN A 101 -18.93 10.28 -7.17
N ASP A 102 -18.80 9.03 -6.73
CA ASP A 102 -17.92 8.66 -5.61
C ASP A 102 -16.44 8.83 -5.96
N CYS A 103 -16.06 8.50 -7.21
CA CYS A 103 -14.71 8.77 -7.72
C CYS A 103 -14.38 10.26 -7.69
N ALA A 104 -15.31 11.13 -8.11
CA ALA A 104 -15.13 12.58 -8.03
C ALA A 104 -14.98 13.05 -6.58
N ASN A 105 -15.88 12.60 -5.69
CA ASN A 105 -15.87 13.05 -4.29
C ASN A 105 -14.65 12.56 -3.51
N ILE A 106 -14.18 11.31 -3.72
CA ILE A 106 -12.98 10.81 -3.05
C ILE A 106 -11.72 11.53 -3.54
N THR A 107 -11.66 11.90 -4.84
CA THR A 107 -10.58 12.68 -5.41
C THR A 107 -10.53 14.08 -4.78
N LEU A 108 -11.67 14.75 -4.63
CA LEU A 108 -11.77 16.02 -3.90
C LEU A 108 -11.37 15.88 -2.44
N ALA A 109 -11.83 14.83 -1.78
CA ALA A 109 -11.55 14.58 -0.38
C ALA A 109 -10.06 14.37 -0.10
N CYS A 110 -9.29 13.74 -0.99
CA CYS A 110 -7.85 13.61 -0.81
C CYS A 110 -7.06 14.89 -1.12
N GLY A 111 -7.70 15.93 -1.67
CA GLY A 111 -7.09 17.24 -2.00
C GLY A 111 -6.74 17.43 -3.48
N ALA A 112 -7.06 16.47 -4.34
CA ALA A 112 -6.92 16.60 -5.80
C ALA A 112 -8.19 17.18 -6.45
N SER A 113 -8.15 17.43 -7.75
CA SER A 113 -9.28 17.95 -8.52
C SER A 113 -9.69 16.97 -9.62
N PRO A 114 -10.94 16.48 -9.67
CA PRO A 114 -11.39 15.54 -10.70
C PRO A 114 -11.96 16.24 -11.94
N ILE A 115 -11.70 15.69 -13.13
CA ILE A 115 -12.49 15.92 -14.34
C ILE A 115 -13.09 14.57 -14.76
N MET A 116 -14.42 14.51 -14.83
CA MET A 116 -15.17 13.31 -15.23
C MET A 116 -15.51 13.41 -16.72
N SER A 117 -14.51 13.16 -17.58
CA SER A 117 -14.65 13.29 -19.02
C SER A 117 -14.29 11.99 -19.75
N ASP A 118 -15.21 11.52 -20.57
CA ASP A 118 -15.04 10.39 -21.50
C ASP A 118 -15.35 10.79 -22.96
N CYS A 119 -15.28 12.09 -23.29
CA CYS A 119 -15.48 12.63 -24.61
C CYS A 119 -14.21 12.48 -25.44
N LYS A 120 -14.32 11.80 -26.60
CA LYS A 120 -13.20 11.54 -27.50
C LYS A 120 -12.60 12.84 -28.07
N GLU A 121 -13.48 13.77 -28.39
CA GLU A 121 -13.14 15.03 -29.06
C GLU A 121 -12.31 15.97 -28.19
N GLU A 122 -12.34 15.83 -26.86
CA GLU A 122 -11.54 16.63 -25.93
C GLU A 122 -10.36 15.88 -25.31
N ALA A 123 -10.10 14.61 -25.71
CA ALA A 123 -9.08 13.78 -25.09
C ALA A 123 -7.68 14.41 -25.12
N GLU A 124 -7.32 15.07 -26.22
CA GLU A 124 -6.04 15.76 -26.33
C GLU A 124 -5.97 16.99 -25.43
N ASP A 125 -7.03 17.80 -25.36
CA ASP A 125 -7.07 18.99 -24.51
C ASP A 125 -7.01 18.64 -23.04
N MET A 126 -7.73 17.59 -22.60
CA MET A 126 -7.65 17.07 -21.25
C MET A 126 -6.23 16.60 -20.91
N SER A 127 -5.54 15.94 -21.84
CA SER A 127 -4.18 15.50 -21.63
C SER A 127 -3.16 16.65 -21.47
N ARG A 128 -3.47 17.86 -21.95
CA ARG A 128 -2.63 19.06 -21.76
C ARG A 128 -2.74 19.60 -20.34
N ILE A 129 -3.96 19.70 -19.80
CA ILE A 129 -4.25 20.37 -18.54
C ILE A 129 -4.20 19.43 -17.33
N CYS A 130 -4.58 18.15 -17.48
CA CYS A 130 -4.59 17.20 -16.38
C CYS A 130 -3.18 16.64 -16.09
N TRP A 131 -2.97 16.22 -14.86
CA TRP A 131 -1.70 15.67 -14.38
C TRP A 131 -1.63 14.15 -14.49
N GLY A 132 -2.79 13.47 -14.54
CA GLY A 132 -2.90 12.02 -14.66
C GLY A 132 -4.26 11.60 -15.19
N LEU A 133 -4.33 10.37 -15.67
CA LEU A 133 -5.53 9.74 -16.24
C LEU A 133 -5.84 8.43 -15.52
N ASN A 134 -7.08 8.28 -15.07
CA ASN A 134 -7.63 7.02 -14.60
C ASN A 134 -8.54 6.42 -15.69
N ILE A 135 -8.20 5.22 -16.17
CA ILE A 135 -9.00 4.42 -17.11
C ILE A 135 -9.64 3.27 -16.35
N ASN A 136 -10.96 3.31 -16.16
CA ASN A 136 -11.74 2.29 -15.50
C ASN A 136 -12.68 1.59 -16.49
N MET A 137 -12.52 0.27 -16.64
CA MET A 137 -13.24 -0.55 -17.60
C MET A 137 -14.66 -0.98 -17.16
N GLY A 138 -15.24 -0.37 -16.11
CA GLY A 138 -16.66 -0.58 -15.79
C GLY A 138 -17.58 -0.01 -16.86
N THR A 139 -18.81 -0.45 -16.93
CA THR A 139 -19.87 0.06 -17.83
C THR A 139 -19.39 0.49 -19.23
N LEU A 140 -18.77 -0.44 -19.96
CA LEU A 140 -18.18 -0.20 -21.29
C LEU A 140 -19.23 0.05 -22.37
N ASN A 141 -18.87 0.89 -23.34
CA ASN A 141 -19.49 1.00 -24.65
C ASN A 141 -18.41 1.29 -25.70
N PRO A 142 -18.68 1.10 -27.01
CA PRO A 142 -17.67 1.27 -28.06
C PRO A 142 -17.01 2.64 -28.08
N ARG A 143 -17.79 3.72 -27.93
CA ARG A 143 -17.29 5.11 -27.94
C ARG A 143 -16.32 5.35 -26.76
N LYS A 144 -16.67 4.89 -25.57
CA LYS A 144 -15.81 4.99 -24.40
C LYS A 144 -14.51 4.20 -24.58
N ALA A 145 -14.58 2.99 -25.17
CA ALA A 145 -13.40 2.19 -25.45
C ALA A 145 -12.42 2.91 -26.39
N GLU A 146 -12.92 3.53 -27.47
CA GLU A 146 -12.11 4.35 -28.36
C GLU A 146 -11.48 5.55 -27.64
N THR A 147 -12.24 6.22 -26.78
CA THR A 147 -11.75 7.35 -25.98
C THR A 147 -10.64 6.92 -25.04
N MET A 148 -10.76 5.75 -24.38
CA MET A 148 -9.72 5.21 -23.48
C MET A 148 -8.38 5.03 -24.21
N VAL A 149 -8.40 4.45 -25.42
CA VAL A 149 -7.19 4.24 -26.22
C VAL A 149 -6.58 5.57 -26.64
N LEU A 150 -7.38 6.48 -27.17
CA LEU A 150 -6.91 7.80 -27.62
C LEU A 150 -6.35 8.62 -26.46
N ALA A 151 -7.12 8.78 -25.38
CA ALA A 151 -6.68 9.54 -24.23
C ALA A 151 -5.39 8.96 -23.63
N GLY A 152 -5.30 7.65 -23.43
CA GLY A 152 -4.10 7.01 -22.91
C GLY A 152 -2.85 7.31 -23.73
N ARG A 153 -2.95 7.27 -25.07
CA ARG A 153 -1.86 7.68 -25.96
C ARG A 153 -1.49 9.14 -25.80
N CYS A 154 -2.47 10.06 -25.76
CA CYS A 154 -2.21 11.50 -25.57
C CYS A 154 -1.49 11.79 -24.24
N TYR A 155 -1.79 11.07 -23.16
CA TYR A 155 -1.09 11.19 -21.89
C TYR A 155 0.33 10.64 -21.97
N ASN A 156 0.54 9.48 -22.62
CA ASN A 156 1.87 8.91 -22.81
C ASN A 156 2.81 9.83 -23.62
N GLU A 157 2.30 10.48 -24.69
CA GLU A 157 3.06 11.47 -25.48
C GLU A 157 3.54 12.64 -24.63
N LYS A 158 2.83 12.96 -23.54
CA LYS A 158 3.18 14.03 -22.60
C LYS A 158 3.90 13.54 -21.35
N ASN A 159 4.29 12.24 -21.31
CA ASN A 159 4.93 11.60 -20.16
C ASN A 159 4.14 11.77 -18.85
N LYS A 160 2.80 11.72 -18.94
CA LYS A 160 1.91 11.81 -17.79
C LYS A 160 1.42 10.43 -17.37
N PRO A 161 1.22 10.17 -16.07
CA PRO A 161 0.79 8.87 -15.57
C PRO A 161 -0.61 8.50 -16.07
N VAL A 162 -0.74 7.25 -16.48
CA VAL A 162 -2.01 6.60 -16.85
C VAL A 162 -2.19 5.38 -15.95
N ILE A 163 -3.35 5.30 -15.31
CA ILE A 163 -3.73 4.20 -14.43
C ILE A 163 -4.78 3.34 -15.12
N LEU A 164 -4.65 2.02 -15.03
CA LEU A 164 -5.65 1.07 -15.48
C LEU A 164 -6.36 0.42 -14.30
N ASP A 165 -7.68 0.50 -14.29
CA ASP A 165 -8.59 -0.27 -13.43
C ASP A 165 -9.44 -1.20 -14.30
N PRO A 166 -9.00 -2.46 -14.56
CA PRO A 166 -9.59 -3.37 -15.53
C PRO A 166 -10.84 -4.07 -14.99
N VAL A 167 -11.77 -3.30 -14.43
CA VAL A 167 -12.99 -3.80 -13.79
C VAL A 167 -13.69 -4.86 -14.63
N GLY A 168 -13.79 -6.08 -14.06
CA GLY A 168 -14.49 -7.19 -14.68
C GLY A 168 -13.88 -7.68 -15.99
N VAL A 169 -12.57 -7.54 -16.19
CA VAL A 169 -11.87 -7.93 -17.44
C VAL A 169 -12.13 -9.38 -17.82
N GLY A 170 -12.28 -10.29 -16.85
CA GLY A 170 -12.60 -11.70 -17.09
C GLY A 170 -14.02 -11.98 -17.57
N ALA A 171 -14.96 -11.03 -17.42
CA ALA A 171 -16.39 -11.27 -17.57
C ALA A 171 -16.87 -11.46 -19.03
N SER A 172 -16.14 -10.96 -20.03
CA SER A 172 -16.55 -11.12 -21.44
C SER A 172 -15.36 -11.05 -22.41
N GLY A 173 -15.55 -11.63 -23.61
CA GLY A 173 -14.57 -11.52 -24.69
C GLY A 173 -14.27 -10.08 -25.10
N TYR A 174 -15.29 -9.20 -25.11
CA TYR A 174 -15.12 -7.78 -25.43
C TYR A 174 -14.20 -7.07 -24.41
N ARG A 175 -14.38 -7.34 -23.11
CA ARG A 175 -13.52 -6.77 -22.06
C ARG A 175 -12.08 -7.26 -22.18
N LYS A 176 -11.89 -8.56 -22.43
CA LYS A 176 -10.55 -9.13 -22.67
C LYS A 176 -9.87 -8.50 -23.88
N ALA A 177 -10.60 -8.36 -24.99
CA ALA A 177 -10.08 -7.74 -26.22
C ALA A 177 -9.69 -6.29 -25.99
N LEU A 178 -10.53 -5.50 -25.32
CA LEU A 178 -10.21 -4.11 -25.00
C LEU A 178 -9.01 -4.02 -24.05
N ALA A 179 -8.92 -4.85 -23.02
CA ALA A 179 -7.78 -4.86 -22.13
C ALA A 179 -6.46 -5.14 -22.87
N ALA A 180 -6.47 -6.12 -23.77
CA ALA A 180 -5.31 -6.43 -24.63
C ALA A 180 -4.95 -5.26 -25.55
N GLU A 181 -5.96 -4.57 -26.12
CA GLU A 181 -5.73 -3.37 -26.93
C GLU A 181 -5.14 -2.22 -26.11
N LEU A 182 -5.65 -1.96 -24.91
CA LEU A 182 -5.13 -0.94 -23.99
C LEU A 182 -3.69 -1.26 -23.60
N MET A 183 -3.40 -2.49 -23.16
CA MET A 183 -2.06 -2.94 -22.79
C MET A 183 -1.05 -2.83 -23.93
N LYS A 184 -1.49 -3.07 -25.18
CA LYS A 184 -0.64 -2.95 -26.37
C LYS A 184 -0.31 -1.49 -26.72
N ASN A 185 -1.23 -0.57 -26.49
CA ASN A 185 -1.17 0.80 -27.04
C ASN A 185 -0.76 1.85 -26.00
N ILE A 186 -0.85 1.53 -24.71
CA ILE A 186 -0.66 2.50 -23.63
C ILE A 186 0.38 1.95 -22.66
N LYS A 187 1.35 2.79 -22.29
CA LYS A 187 2.26 2.54 -21.18
C LYS A 187 1.57 3.00 -19.90
N PHE A 188 1.20 2.07 -19.04
CA PHE A 188 0.60 2.36 -17.75
C PHE A 188 1.67 2.65 -16.69
N GLN A 189 1.42 3.65 -15.85
CA GLN A 189 2.20 3.91 -14.64
C GLN A 189 1.86 2.92 -13.54
N ALA A 190 0.55 2.62 -13.37
CA ALA A 190 0.09 1.58 -12.48
C ALA A 190 -1.12 0.84 -13.05
N ILE A 191 -1.26 -0.44 -12.69
CA ILE A 191 -2.41 -1.28 -13.00
C ILE A 191 -2.98 -1.76 -11.67
N LYS A 192 -4.25 -1.45 -11.39
CA LYS A 192 -4.92 -1.78 -10.14
C LYS A 192 -6.10 -2.70 -10.39
N GLY A 193 -6.17 -3.82 -9.71
CA GLY A 193 -7.30 -4.74 -9.79
C GLY A 193 -7.33 -5.70 -8.61
N ASN A 194 -8.45 -6.43 -8.43
CA ASN A 194 -8.45 -7.57 -7.52
C ASN A 194 -7.66 -8.74 -8.15
N ILE A 195 -7.42 -9.79 -7.35
CA ILE A 195 -6.60 -10.92 -7.78
C ILE A 195 -7.14 -11.58 -9.07
N SER A 196 -8.47 -11.71 -9.20
CA SER A 196 -9.11 -12.29 -10.37
C SER A 196 -8.92 -11.42 -11.63
N GLU A 197 -8.99 -10.10 -11.49
CA GLU A 197 -8.76 -9.15 -12.59
C GLU A 197 -7.29 -9.17 -13.04
N ILE A 198 -6.34 -9.14 -12.12
CA ILE A 198 -4.90 -9.20 -12.44
C ILE A 198 -4.54 -10.55 -13.09
N ARG A 199 -5.02 -11.69 -12.55
CA ARG A 199 -4.83 -12.99 -13.18
C ARG A 199 -5.43 -13.04 -14.60
N SER A 200 -6.60 -12.45 -14.82
CA SER A 200 -7.22 -12.39 -16.14
C SER A 200 -6.41 -11.57 -17.16
N LEU A 201 -5.71 -10.52 -16.71
CA LEU A 201 -4.78 -9.79 -17.57
C LEU A 201 -3.55 -10.63 -17.92
N ILE A 202 -2.94 -11.31 -16.94
CA ILE A 202 -1.78 -12.18 -17.13
C ILE A 202 -2.11 -13.32 -18.10
N THR A 203 -3.25 -13.98 -17.95
CA THR A 203 -3.64 -15.13 -18.78
C THR A 203 -4.21 -14.74 -20.14
N GLY A 204 -4.76 -13.55 -20.29
CA GLY A 204 -5.28 -13.02 -21.54
C GLY A 204 -4.23 -12.40 -22.46
N GLY A 205 -3.06 -12.05 -21.93
CA GLY A 205 -1.86 -11.74 -22.69
C GLY A 205 -1.17 -13.04 -23.11
N THR A 206 -0.91 -13.19 -24.39
CA THR A 206 -0.33 -14.39 -25.01
C THR A 206 0.99 -14.78 -24.31
N GLY A 207 0.97 -15.67 -23.32
CA GLY A 207 2.21 -16.34 -23.02
C GLY A 207 2.64 -16.71 -21.62
N SER A 208 1.82 -16.77 -20.62
CA SER A 208 2.26 -17.44 -19.37
C SER A 208 1.47 -18.74 -19.14
N ARG A 209 2.12 -19.86 -19.45
CA ARG A 209 1.73 -21.20 -18.99
C ARG A 209 2.02 -21.27 -17.49
N GLY A 210 1.03 -21.57 -16.67
CA GLY A 210 1.30 -22.17 -15.36
C GLY A 210 0.81 -21.45 -14.12
N VAL A 211 -0.29 -20.72 -14.18
CA VAL A 211 -1.03 -20.38 -12.94
C VAL A 211 -2.33 -21.15 -12.99
N ASP A 212 -2.37 -22.32 -12.34
CA ASP A 212 -3.60 -23.06 -12.11
C ASP A 212 -4.62 -22.13 -11.43
N ALA A 213 -5.75 -21.97 -12.12
CA ALA A 213 -6.79 -21.02 -11.75
C ALA A 213 -7.67 -21.62 -10.65
N ASP A 214 -7.27 -21.53 -9.41
CA ASP A 214 -8.23 -21.52 -8.32
C ASP A 214 -8.91 -20.15 -8.31
N GLN A 215 -10.11 -20.11 -8.89
CA GLN A 215 -10.94 -18.92 -8.95
C GLN A 215 -11.44 -18.61 -7.54
N GLY A 216 -10.88 -17.58 -6.89
CA GLY A 216 -11.48 -17.00 -5.69
C GLY A 216 -10.65 -16.99 -4.42
N GLU A 217 -9.38 -17.36 -4.45
CA GLU A 217 -8.54 -17.32 -3.26
C GLU A 217 -8.16 -15.88 -2.92
N ALA A 218 -8.58 -15.42 -1.73
CA ALA A 218 -8.18 -14.11 -1.21
C ALA A 218 -6.67 -14.11 -0.90
N VAL A 219 -6.03 -12.94 -0.97
CA VAL A 219 -4.66 -12.77 -0.48
C VAL A 219 -4.67 -12.92 1.04
N THR A 220 -3.96 -13.93 1.55
CA THR A 220 -3.78 -14.23 2.98
C THR A 220 -2.30 -14.22 3.34
N GLU A 221 -1.98 -14.30 4.63
CA GLU A 221 -0.57 -14.37 5.08
C GLU A 221 0.15 -15.61 4.54
N GLU A 222 -0.56 -16.73 4.35
CA GLU A 222 0.02 -17.99 3.87
C GLU A 222 0.43 -17.91 2.40
N ASN A 223 -0.35 -17.19 1.57
CA ASN A 223 -0.12 -17.09 0.13
C ASN A 223 0.48 -15.75 -0.32
N LEU A 224 0.69 -14.81 0.61
CA LEU A 224 1.17 -13.46 0.35
C LEU A 224 2.44 -13.44 -0.51
N LYS A 225 3.40 -14.30 -0.21
CA LYS A 225 4.67 -14.34 -0.93
C LYS A 225 4.48 -14.71 -2.40
N SER A 226 3.63 -15.69 -2.71
CA SER A 226 3.38 -16.11 -4.10
C SER A 226 2.68 -15.02 -4.91
N TYR A 227 1.78 -14.26 -4.28
CA TYR A 227 1.13 -13.12 -4.94
C TYR A 227 2.04 -11.92 -5.11
N ILE A 228 2.99 -11.69 -4.19
CA ILE A 228 4.06 -10.69 -4.38
C ILE A 228 4.92 -11.07 -5.59
N GLU A 229 5.38 -12.32 -5.68
CA GLU A 229 6.18 -12.81 -6.81
C GLU A 229 5.42 -12.66 -8.12
N MET A 230 4.15 -13.08 -8.18
CA MET A 230 3.29 -12.89 -9.35
C MET A 230 3.13 -11.41 -9.75
N ALA A 231 2.92 -10.51 -8.78
CA ALA A 231 2.80 -9.08 -9.04
C ALA A 231 4.12 -8.48 -9.55
N GLN A 232 5.26 -8.90 -9.01
CA GLN A 232 6.59 -8.46 -9.44
C GLN A 232 6.92 -8.94 -10.86
N ASP A 233 6.58 -10.18 -11.20
CA ASP A 233 6.77 -10.71 -12.55
C ASP A 233 5.92 -9.95 -13.57
N PHE A 234 4.66 -9.67 -13.25
CA PHE A 234 3.79 -8.89 -14.10
C PHE A 234 4.22 -7.42 -14.19
N ALA A 235 4.72 -6.83 -13.10
CA ALA A 235 5.32 -5.50 -13.11
C ALA A 235 6.58 -5.44 -13.99
N LYS A 236 7.39 -6.49 -14.00
CA LYS A 236 8.57 -6.60 -14.87
C LYS A 236 8.18 -6.69 -16.36
N GLU A 237 7.11 -7.42 -16.69
CA GLU A 237 6.60 -7.56 -18.05
C GLU A 237 6.03 -6.24 -18.57
N THR A 238 5.24 -5.55 -17.76
CA THR A 238 4.48 -4.35 -18.16
C THR A 238 5.25 -3.05 -17.98
N GLY A 239 6.23 -3.03 -17.08
CA GLY A 239 6.91 -1.82 -16.62
C GLY A 239 6.05 -0.95 -15.69
N ALA A 240 4.86 -1.42 -15.30
CA ALA A 240 3.92 -0.72 -14.43
C ALA A 240 4.06 -1.17 -12.97
N VAL A 241 3.65 -0.33 -12.02
CA VAL A 241 3.37 -0.77 -10.65
C VAL A 241 2.05 -1.55 -10.66
N ILE A 242 2.06 -2.72 -10.03
CA ILE A 242 0.87 -3.57 -9.90
C ILE A 242 0.29 -3.40 -8.50
N LEU A 243 -0.97 -2.96 -8.42
CA LEU A 243 -1.72 -2.85 -7.17
C LEU A 243 -2.82 -3.92 -7.15
N ILE A 244 -2.58 -5.02 -6.44
CA ILE A 244 -3.58 -6.05 -6.18
C ILE A 244 -4.37 -5.64 -4.95
N THR A 245 -5.71 -5.60 -5.05
CA THR A 245 -6.59 -5.27 -3.94
C THR A 245 -7.27 -6.51 -3.36
N GLY A 246 -7.36 -6.58 -2.03
CA GLY A 246 -7.93 -7.73 -1.33
C GLY A 246 -8.05 -7.52 0.18
N ALA A 247 -7.96 -8.60 0.96
CA ALA A 247 -7.85 -8.53 2.41
C ALA A 247 -6.48 -7.97 2.83
N ILE A 248 -5.44 -8.25 2.04
CA ILE A 248 -4.14 -7.61 2.08
C ILE A 248 -3.92 -7.03 0.69
N ASP A 249 -3.69 -5.73 0.60
CA ASP A 249 -3.35 -5.07 -0.65
C ASP A 249 -1.85 -5.22 -0.93
N ILE A 250 -1.48 -5.49 -2.20
CA ILE A 250 -0.08 -5.62 -2.62
C ILE A 250 0.20 -4.56 -3.67
N ALA A 251 1.12 -3.63 -3.39
CA ALA A 251 1.68 -2.75 -4.42
C ALA A 251 3.11 -3.22 -4.75
N ALA A 252 3.39 -3.57 -6.01
CA ALA A 252 4.68 -4.13 -6.41
C ALA A 252 5.24 -3.47 -7.67
N ASP A 253 6.54 -3.15 -7.67
CA ASP A 253 7.37 -2.96 -8.86
C ASP A 253 8.14 -4.27 -9.16
N SER A 254 9.01 -4.28 -10.16
CA SER A 254 9.78 -5.48 -10.56
C SER A 254 10.75 -6.00 -9.49
N SER A 255 10.96 -5.30 -8.37
CA SER A 255 11.99 -5.62 -7.38
C SER A 255 11.56 -5.46 -5.92
N ARG A 256 10.54 -4.65 -5.67
CA ARG A 256 10.04 -4.32 -4.34
C ARG A 256 8.53 -4.50 -4.29
N ALA A 257 8.00 -4.74 -3.11
CA ALA A 257 6.56 -4.77 -2.89
C ALA A 257 6.21 -4.26 -1.50
N PHE A 258 5.09 -3.55 -1.41
CA PHE A 258 4.42 -3.26 -0.16
C PHE A 258 3.24 -4.21 0.01
N ALA A 259 3.11 -4.82 1.18
CA ALA A 259 1.89 -5.45 1.65
C ALA A 259 1.21 -4.49 2.62
N VAL A 260 0.01 -4.06 2.29
CA VAL A 260 -0.77 -3.09 3.08
C VAL A 260 -1.95 -3.81 3.70
N ARG A 261 -2.08 -3.71 5.01
CA ARG A 261 -3.17 -4.31 5.79
C ARG A 261 -4.14 -3.25 6.26
N GLY A 262 -5.34 -3.68 6.63
CA GLY A 262 -6.38 -2.79 7.12
C GLY A 262 -7.66 -2.88 6.29
N GLY A 263 -8.50 -1.86 6.40
CA GLY A 263 -9.82 -1.89 5.80
C GLY A 263 -10.82 -2.69 6.65
N HIS A 264 -11.93 -3.07 6.02
CA HIS A 264 -12.98 -3.83 6.67
C HIS A 264 -13.81 -4.59 5.62
N GLU A 265 -14.30 -5.77 5.94
CA GLU A 265 -15.09 -6.61 5.03
C GLU A 265 -16.32 -5.88 4.43
N THR A 266 -16.93 -4.97 5.19
CA THR A 266 -18.07 -4.16 4.72
C THR A 266 -17.72 -3.30 3.51
N MET A 267 -16.44 -2.96 3.28
CA MET A 267 -16.03 -2.19 2.10
C MET A 267 -16.35 -2.94 0.80
N SER A 268 -16.36 -4.26 0.81
CA SER A 268 -16.78 -5.09 -0.33
C SER A 268 -18.28 -4.94 -0.67
N ARG A 269 -19.09 -4.45 0.28
CA ARG A 269 -20.52 -4.18 0.10
C ARG A 269 -20.81 -2.72 -0.27
N ILE A 270 -19.78 -1.90 -0.49
CA ILE A 270 -19.89 -0.54 -0.99
C ILE A 270 -19.54 -0.57 -2.48
N THR A 271 -20.57 -0.42 -3.33
CA THR A 271 -20.33 -0.40 -4.78
C THR A 271 -19.42 0.77 -5.16
N GLY A 272 -18.48 0.52 -6.06
CA GLY A 272 -17.52 1.54 -6.50
C GLY A 272 -16.33 1.78 -5.56
N CYS A 273 -16.22 1.07 -4.42
CA CYS A 273 -15.11 1.23 -3.48
C CYS A 273 -13.75 1.00 -4.16
N GLY A 274 -13.62 -0.07 -4.97
CA GLY A 274 -12.43 -0.30 -5.79
C GLY A 274 -12.18 0.79 -6.84
N CYS A 275 -13.25 1.31 -7.47
CA CYS A 275 -13.13 2.40 -8.45
C CYS A 275 -12.67 3.71 -7.82
N MET A 276 -13.13 4.02 -6.59
CA MET A 276 -12.62 5.14 -5.80
C MET A 276 -11.10 5.04 -5.59
N LEU A 277 -10.59 3.85 -5.27
CA LEU A 277 -9.14 3.64 -5.13
C LEU A 277 -8.39 3.86 -6.45
N GLY A 278 -8.96 3.50 -7.61
CA GLY A 278 -8.37 3.83 -8.92
C GLY A 278 -8.21 5.33 -9.14
N SER A 279 -9.21 6.13 -8.75
CA SER A 279 -9.16 7.60 -8.81
C SER A 279 -8.17 8.20 -7.82
N LEU A 280 -8.09 7.67 -6.59
CA LEU A 280 -7.08 8.04 -5.61
C LEU A 280 -5.68 7.73 -6.12
N LEU A 281 -5.45 6.54 -6.66
CA LEU A 281 -4.17 6.14 -7.21
C LEU A 281 -3.70 7.11 -8.29
N ALA A 282 -4.60 7.52 -9.19
CA ALA A 282 -4.27 8.52 -10.20
C ALA A 282 -3.88 9.89 -9.60
N ALA A 283 -4.52 10.30 -8.49
CA ALA A 283 -4.19 11.52 -7.78
C ALA A 283 -2.81 11.43 -7.11
N PHE A 284 -2.51 10.31 -6.44
CA PHE A 284 -1.22 10.08 -5.82
C PHE A 284 -0.08 9.99 -6.84
N GLU A 285 -0.28 9.28 -7.96
CA GLU A 285 0.69 9.19 -9.06
C GLU A 285 0.91 10.55 -9.74
N GLY A 286 -0.16 11.30 -10.00
CA GLY A 286 -0.06 12.64 -10.58
C GLY A 286 0.75 13.61 -9.72
N ALA A 287 0.64 13.52 -8.40
CA ALA A 287 1.40 14.34 -7.47
C ALA A 287 2.84 13.82 -7.19
N ASN A 288 3.10 12.53 -7.40
CA ASN A 288 4.35 11.86 -7.02
C ASN A 288 4.90 10.93 -8.14
N PRO A 289 5.05 11.38 -9.38
CA PRO A 289 5.34 10.51 -10.52
C PRO A 289 6.66 9.76 -10.42
N GLU A 290 7.63 10.27 -9.64
CA GLU A 290 8.96 9.66 -9.44
C GLU A 290 8.97 8.57 -8.33
N LYS A 291 7.86 8.43 -7.59
CA LYS A 291 7.72 7.51 -6.44
C LYS A 291 6.49 6.61 -6.60
N SER A 292 6.33 6.03 -7.79
CA SER A 292 5.11 5.31 -8.18
C SER A 292 4.77 4.15 -7.23
N LEU A 293 5.72 3.31 -6.87
CA LEU A 293 5.47 2.21 -5.94
C LEU A 293 4.99 2.71 -4.56
N GLU A 294 5.67 3.75 -4.05
CA GLU A 294 5.31 4.36 -2.77
C GLU A 294 3.96 5.09 -2.86
N ALA A 295 3.66 5.73 -3.99
CA ALA A 295 2.38 6.38 -4.25
C ALA A 295 1.22 5.39 -4.27
N ALA A 296 1.41 4.23 -4.91
CA ALA A 296 0.42 3.16 -4.92
C ALA A 296 0.17 2.60 -3.51
N ALA A 297 1.24 2.34 -2.75
CA ALA A 297 1.14 1.89 -1.36
C ALA A 297 0.43 2.92 -0.46
N ALA A 298 0.74 4.22 -0.63
CA ALA A 298 0.11 5.29 0.13
C ALA A 298 -1.39 5.45 -0.19
N ALA A 299 -1.78 5.34 -1.47
CA ALA A 299 -3.18 5.37 -1.88
C ALA A 299 -3.97 4.20 -1.28
N ALA A 300 -3.42 2.97 -1.33
CA ALA A 300 -4.01 1.79 -0.71
C ALA A 300 -4.13 1.96 0.81
N ALA A 301 -3.07 2.38 1.48
CA ALA A 301 -3.05 2.59 2.93
C ALA A 301 -4.05 3.67 3.38
N ALA A 302 -4.16 4.78 2.64
CA ALA A 302 -5.14 5.83 2.92
C ALA A 302 -6.58 5.32 2.77
N MET A 303 -6.86 4.56 1.71
CA MET A 303 -8.18 3.97 1.47
C MET A 303 -8.55 2.96 2.56
N SER A 304 -7.62 2.07 2.93
CA SER A 304 -7.83 1.05 3.96
C SER A 304 -8.04 1.67 5.34
N LEU A 305 -7.22 2.65 5.73
CA LEU A 305 -7.33 3.34 7.02
C LEU A 305 -8.65 4.12 7.13
N CYS A 306 -9.04 4.86 6.08
CA CYS A 306 -10.31 5.59 6.05
C CYS A 306 -11.51 4.64 6.06
N GLY A 307 -11.44 3.53 5.31
CA GLY A 307 -12.46 2.50 5.28
C GLY A 307 -12.65 1.84 6.65
N GLU A 308 -11.57 1.51 7.33
CA GLU A 308 -11.62 0.96 8.69
C GLU A 308 -12.28 1.93 9.69
N ARG A 309 -11.89 3.23 9.66
CA ARG A 309 -12.48 4.27 10.51
C ARG A 309 -13.97 4.44 10.24
N ALA A 310 -14.36 4.49 8.97
CA ALA A 310 -15.76 4.61 8.55
C ALA A 310 -16.60 3.41 8.99
N CYS A 311 -16.08 2.20 8.82
CA CYS A 311 -16.79 0.98 9.22
C CYS A 311 -16.86 0.82 10.75
N ARG A 312 -15.82 1.18 11.50
CA ARG A 312 -15.90 1.24 12.98
C ARG A 312 -17.01 2.20 13.45
N ARG A 313 -17.12 3.35 12.80
CA ARG A 313 -18.20 4.31 13.08
C ARG A 313 -19.56 3.73 12.73
N MET A 314 -19.68 3.05 11.58
CA MET A 314 -20.93 2.38 11.18
C MET A 314 -21.41 1.39 12.23
N VAL A 315 -20.53 0.54 12.74
CA VAL A 315 -20.85 -0.42 13.80
C VAL A 315 -21.30 0.29 15.08
N LYS A 316 -20.53 1.32 15.50
CA LYS A 316 -20.82 2.08 16.73
C LYS A 316 -22.18 2.79 16.66
N GLU A 317 -22.52 3.37 15.50
CA GLU A 317 -23.75 4.13 15.30
C GLU A 317 -24.92 3.25 14.79
N GLN A 318 -24.72 1.92 14.68
CA GLN A 318 -25.70 0.95 14.15
C GLN A 318 -26.27 1.36 12.78
N ALA A 319 -25.42 1.96 11.94
CA ALA A 319 -25.77 2.43 10.61
C ALA A 319 -25.49 1.37 9.53
N GLY A 320 -25.90 1.65 8.28
CA GLY A 320 -25.69 0.76 7.14
C GLY A 320 -24.52 1.15 6.24
N ASN A 321 -24.33 0.37 5.17
CA ASN A 321 -23.26 0.55 4.19
C ASN A 321 -23.31 1.90 3.44
N ALA A 322 -24.49 2.50 3.27
CA ALA A 322 -24.63 3.83 2.66
C ALA A 322 -23.96 4.92 3.52
N SER A 323 -24.16 4.88 4.84
CA SER A 323 -23.50 5.76 5.78
C SER A 323 -21.99 5.50 5.81
N CYS A 324 -21.58 4.22 5.81
CA CYS A 324 -20.16 3.85 5.74
C CYS A 324 -19.49 4.44 4.50
N ARG A 325 -20.12 4.40 3.31
CA ARG A 325 -19.62 5.03 2.09
C ARG A 325 -19.41 6.54 2.28
N THR A 326 -20.38 7.23 2.84
CA THR A 326 -20.28 8.67 3.08
C THR A 326 -19.15 8.99 4.07
N TRP A 327 -19.08 8.24 5.16
CA TRP A 327 -18.03 8.44 6.17
C TRP A 327 -16.63 8.08 5.66
N LEU A 328 -16.49 7.15 4.73
CA LEU A 328 -15.22 6.86 4.09
C LEU A 328 -14.67 8.10 3.35
N ILE A 329 -15.52 8.81 2.63
CA ILE A 329 -15.16 10.07 1.96
C ILE A 329 -14.84 11.16 2.99
N ASP A 330 -15.63 11.27 4.07
CA ASP A 330 -15.37 12.19 5.18
C ASP A 330 -14.05 11.92 5.89
N GLU A 331 -13.72 10.64 6.13
CA GLU A 331 -12.45 10.27 6.76
C GLU A 331 -11.25 10.57 5.84
N MET A 332 -11.40 10.39 4.51
CA MET A 332 -10.37 10.80 3.55
C MET A 332 -10.14 12.32 3.57
N TYR A 333 -11.21 13.10 3.65
CA TYR A 333 -11.11 14.55 3.76
C TYR A 333 -10.37 15.02 5.01
N LYS A 334 -10.59 14.34 6.13
CA LYS A 334 -9.96 14.65 7.43
C LYS A 334 -8.54 14.10 7.56
N LEU A 335 -8.20 13.05 6.82
CA LEU A 335 -6.94 12.33 6.97
C LEU A 335 -5.74 13.24 6.73
N SER A 336 -4.92 13.50 7.73
CA SER A 336 -3.64 14.17 7.55
C SER A 336 -2.53 13.19 7.16
N GLY A 337 -1.46 13.71 6.52
CA GLY A 337 -0.28 12.89 6.21
C GLY A 337 0.35 12.28 7.47
N GLU A 338 0.31 12.99 8.60
CA GLU A 338 0.80 12.48 9.89
C GLU A 338 -0.05 11.32 10.42
N GLU A 339 -1.38 11.41 10.28
CA GLU A 339 -2.29 10.32 10.66
C GLU A 339 -2.14 9.10 9.74
N LEU A 340 -1.94 9.32 8.42
CA LEU A 340 -1.64 8.25 7.49
C LEU A 340 -0.34 7.54 7.87
N GLU A 341 0.74 8.28 8.13
CA GLU A 341 2.03 7.71 8.56
C GLU A 341 1.94 6.88 9.85
N LYS A 342 1.11 7.33 10.80
CA LYS A 342 0.95 6.66 12.10
C LYS A 342 -0.03 5.49 12.09
N GLY A 343 -1.04 5.57 11.24
CA GLY A 343 -2.16 4.63 11.24
C GLY A 343 -2.06 3.53 10.18
N ALA A 344 -1.19 3.68 9.19
CA ALA A 344 -1.02 2.68 8.15
C ALA A 344 -0.26 1.45 8.66
N ASP A 345 -0.79 0.26 8.43
CA ASP A 345 -0.11 -1.02 8.67
C ASP A 345 0.41 -1.56 7.33
N TYR A 346 1.73 -1.55 7.16
CA TYR A 346 2.37 -2.04 5.93
C TYR A 346 3.74 -2.67 6.17
N GLU A 347 4.11 -3.57 5.27
CA GLU A 347 5.44 -4.19 5.20
C GLU A 347 6.03 -3.96 3.82
N LEU A 348 7.35 -3.72 3.77
CA LEU A 348 8.11 -3.65 2.52
C LEU A 348 8.90 -4.95 2.31
N TYR A 349 8.84 -5.47 1.12
CA TYR A 349 9.58 -6.65 0.62
C TYR A 349 10.59 -6.19 -0.43
N GLU A 350 11.88 -6.52 -0.25
CA GLU A 350 12.95 -6.28 -1.21
C GLU A 350 13.71 -7.58 -1.48
N LYS A 351 13.88 -7.99 -2.76
CA LYS A 351 14.68 -9.15 -3.19
C LYS A 351 14.39 -10.44 -2.41
N GLY A 352 13.14 -10.72 -2.12
CA GLY A 352 12.71 -11.91 -1.35
C GLY A 352 12.97 -11.84 0.16
N HIS A 353 13.48 -10.72 0.67
CA HIS A 353 13.67 -10.46 2.09
C HIS A 353 12.64 -9.45 2.59
N VAL A 354 11.99 -9.81 3.71
CA VAL A 354 11.07 -8.90 4.40
C VAL A 354 11.89 -7.80 5.06
N VAL A 355 11.75 -6.57 4.56
CA VAL A 355 12.22 -5.36 5.25
C VAL A 355 11.05 -4.84 6.07
N ILE A 356 10.86 -5.36 7.28
CA ILE A 356 9.71 -5.04 8.13
C ILE A 356 9.72 -3.56 8.49
N CYS A 357 8.68 -2.83 8.06
CA CYS A 357 8.33 -1.50 8.55
C CYS A 357 6.89 -1.57 9.09
N ARG A 358 6.68 -2.27 10.22
CA ARG A 358 5.41 -2.17 10.95
C ARG A 358 5.41 -0.90 11.79
N HIS A 359 4.33 -0.14 11.72
CA HIS A 359 4.05 1.00 12.60
C HIS A 359 2.98 0.65 13.62
#